data_8f8ca7aa534355be0657808c68f58d6d
#
_entry.id   8f8ca7aa534355be0657808c68f58d6d
#
_cell.length_a   1.000
_cell.length_b   1.000
_cell.length_c   1.000
_cell.angle_alpha   90.00
_cell.angle_beta   90.00
_cell.angle_gamma   90.00
#
_symmetry.space_group_name_H-M   'P 1'
#
loop_
_entity.id
_entity.type
_entity.pdbx_description
1 polymer ?
#
loop_
_entity_poly.entity_id
_entity_poly.type
_entity_poly.pdbx_seq_one_letter_code
_entity_poly.pdbx_strand_id
1 'polypeptide(L)'
;MNLSPHLVCEEAAHPRGKILRFVGETDFVAVPAIRQFLKGLLSQHIPFLIVDLSRVTFLNTPFWAAMQRYQLDGYPKSRIALCGLNEALRAAFDINGVGLESAEGACIAVYDHLEAALAAA
;
A
#
# COMPACT_ATOMS: atom_id res chain seq x y z
N MET A 1 -8.16 10.65 -6.85
CA MET A 1 -7.04 10.92 -7.80
C MET A 1 -6.95 9.79 -8.81
N ASN A 2 -6.93 10.13 -10.08
CA ASN A 2 -6.74 9.15 -11.15
C ASN A 2 -5.25 8.93 -11.38
N LEU A 3 -4.76 7.72 -11.13
CA LEU A 3 -3.36 7.35 -11.38
C LEU A 3 -3.17 6.85 -12.81
N SER A 4 -4.20 6.29 -13.40
CA SER A 4 -4.29 5.90 -14.80
C SER A 4 -5.76 5.78 -15.19
N PRO A 5 -6.09 5.50 -16.47
CA PRO A 5 -7.48 5.24 -16.85
C PRO A 5 -8.13 4.06 -16.11
N HIS A 6 -7.32 3.14 -15.56
CA HIS A 6 -7.80 1.92 -14.92
C HIS A 6 -7.60 1.88 -13.40
N LEU A 7 -6.96 2.89 -12.82
CA LEU A 7 -6.66 2.90 -11.39
C LEU A 7 -6.94 4.26 -10.77
N VAL A 8 -7.76 4.25 -9.74
CA VAL A 8 -8.11 5.43 -8.95
C VAL A 8 -7.65 5.20 -7.52
N CYS A 9 -7.16 6.26 -6.87
CA CYS A 9 -6.84 6.26 -5.44
C CYS A 9 -7.70 7.28 -4.72
N GLU A 10 -8.42 6.83 -3.70
CA GLU A 10 -9.19 7.68 -2.79
C GLU A 10 -8.44 7.81 -1.47
N GLU A 11 -8.37 9.02 -0.92
CA GLU A 11 -7.72 9.30 0.35
C GLU A 11 -8.74 9.63 1.42
N ALA A 12 -8.49 9.15 2.65
CA ALA A 12 -9.22 9.53 3.84
C ALA A 12 -8.25 9.68 5.01
N ALA A 13 -8.62 10.45 6.02
CA ALA A 13 -7.81 10.64 7.22
C ALA A 13 -8.26 9.68 8.32
N HIS A 14 -7.33 9.29 9.20
CA HIS A 14 -7.63 8.66 10.48
C HIS A 14 -6.70 9.23 11.55
N PRO A 15 -6.94 8.99 12.87
CA PRO A 15 -6.19 9.67 13.93
C PRO A 15 -4.66 9.49 13.88
N ARG A 16 -4.16 8.42 13.26
CA ARG A 16 -2.74 8.12 13.18
C ARG A 16 -2.16 8.30 11.79
N GLY A 17 -2.92 8.78 10.81
CA GLY A 17 -2.41 8.97 9.47
C GLY A 17 -3.47 9.01 8.39
N LYS A 18 -3.30 8.19 7.36
CA LYS A 18 -4.17 8.17 6.18
C LYS A 18 -4.60 6.77 5.80
N ILE A 19 -5.75 6.70 5.14
CA ILE A 19 -6.26 5.51 4.44
C ILE A 19 -6.21 5.81 2.95
N LEU A 20 -5.57 4.93 2.19
CA LEU A 20 -5.61 4.96 0.72
C LEU A 20 -6.43 3.78 0.25
N ARG A 21 -7.47 4.04 -0.53
CA ARG A 21 -8.26 3.01 -1.19
C ARG A 21 -7.98 3.05 -2.67
N PHE A 22 -7.38 1.99 -3.19
CA PHE A 22 -7.19 1.82 -4.62
C PHE A 22 -8.39 1.11 -5.22
N VAL A 23 -8.84 1.59 -6.37
CA VAL A 23 -9.99 1.01 -7.09
C VAL A 23 -9.57 0.74 -8.53
N GLY A 24 -9.69 -0.51 -8.97
CA GLY A 24 -9.39 -0.92 -10.32
C GLY A 24 -8.20 -1.86 -10.43
N GLU A 25 -7.35 -1.61 -11.42
CA GLU A 25 -6.18 -2.46 -11.69
C GLU A 25 -4.97 -1.61 -12.07
N THR A 26 -3.77 -2.11 -11.75
CA THR A 26 -2.53 -1.46 -12.18
C THR A 26 -2.21 -1.83 -13.62
N ASP A 27 -1.64 -0.86 -14.35
CA ASP A 27 -1.07 -1.04 -15.68
C ASP A 27 0.28 -0.31 -15.73
N PHE A 28 0.98 -0.40 -16.85
CA PHE A 28 2.27 0.28 -16.99
C PHE A 28 2.17 1.79 -16.91
N VAL A 29 1.04 2.36 -17.32
CA VAL A 29 0.82 3.80 -17.28
C VAL A 29 0.74 4.30 -15.83
N ALA A 30 0.18 3.51 -14.93
CA ALA A 30 0.03 3.88 -13.53
C ALA A 30 1.36 3.87 -12.75
N VAL A 31 2.36 3.10 -13.16
CA VAL A 31 3.58 2.88 -12.39
C VAL A 31 4.31 4.17 -12.02
N PRO A 32 4.63 5.08 -12.95
CA PRO A 32 5.28 6.35 -12.58
C PRO A 32 4.45 7.19 -11.63
N ALA A 33 3.13 7.25 -11.85
CA ALA A 33 2.21 8.02 -11.03
C ALA A 33 2.15 7.46 -9.59
N ILE A 34 2.13 6.13 -9.43
CA ILE A 34 2.15 5.48 -8.12
C ILE A 34 3.44 5.81 -7.37
N ARG A 35 4.58 5.70 -8.04
CA ARG A 35 5.88 6.02 -7.43
C ARG A 35 5.96 7.47 -6.97
N GLN A 36 5.53 8.39 -7.80
CA GLN A 36 5.51 9.81 -7.50
C GLN A 36 4.60 10.12 -6.31
N PHE A 37 3.41 9.52 -6.32
CA PHE A 37 2.42 9.69 -5.27
C PHE A 37 2.94 9.19 -3.92
N LEU A 38 3.49 7.99 -3.87
CA LEU A 38 4.04 7.42 -2.64
C LEU A 38 5.25 8.20 -2.13
N LYS A 39 6.09 8.69 -3.03
CA LYS A 39 7.22 9.54 -2.66
C LYS A 39 6.75 10.84 -1.99
N GLY A 40 5.68 11.43 -2.51
CA GLY A 40 5.07 12.62 -1.91
C GLY A 40 4.49 12.34 -0.52
N LEU A 41 3.85 11.20 -0.34
CA LEU A 41 3.33 10.79 0.96
C LEU A 41 4.46 10.55 1.98
N LEU A 42 5.55 9.97 1.54
CA LEU A 42 6.69 9.72 2.41
C LEU A 42 7.25 11.02 3.01
N SER A 43 7.27 12.09 2.24
CA SER A 43 7.71 13.41 2.71
C SER A 43 6.75 14.05 3.70
N GLN A 44 5.51 13.58 3.81
CA GLN A 44 4.53 14.07 4.78
C GLN A 44 4.68 13.44 6.17
N HIS A 45 5.56 12.46 6.32
CA HIS A 45 5.85 11.78 7.59
C HIS A 45 4.58 11.21 8.24
N ILE A 46 3.81 10.45 7.47
CA ILE A 46 2.58 9.80 7.93
C ILE A 46 2.95 8.64 8.86
N PRO A 47 2.55 8.67 10.15
CA PRO A 47 2.94 7.60 11.07
C PRO A 47 2.40 6.23 10.68
N PHE A 48 1.16 6.16 10.22
CA PHE A 48 0.53 4.90 9.86
C PHE A 48 -0.33 5.08 8.60
N LEU A 49 0.08 4.42 7.53
CA LEU A 49 -0.62 4.44 6.25
C LEU A 49 -1.32 3.11 6.03
N ILE A 50 -2.63 3.14 5.91
CA ILE A 50 -3.42 1.95 5.60
C ILE A 50 -3.75 1.96 4.11
N VAL A 51 -3.44 0.87 3.43
CA VAL A 51 -3.76 0.70 2.00
C VAL A 51 -4.84 -0.37 1.89
N ASP A 52 -6.03 0.06 1.49
CA ASP A 52 -7.19 -0.80 1.29
C ASP A 52 -7.25 -1.25 -0.16
N LEU A 53 -7.07 -2.55 -0.37
CA LEU A 53 -7.05 -3.19 -1.69
C LEU A 53 -8.31 -4.01 -1.98
N SER A 54 -9.37 -3.82 -1.19
CA SER A 54 -10.60 -4.60 -1.33
C SER A 54 -11.33 -4.41 -2.67
N ARG A 55 -11.05 -3.30 -3.38
CA ARG A 55 -11.64 -2.99 -4.69
C ARG A 55 -10.64 -3.08 -5.83
N VAL A 56 -9.53 -3.73 -5.61
CA VAL A 56 -8.49 -3.93 -6.63
C VAL A 56 -8.66 -5.32 -7.23
N THR A 57 -8.56 -5.39 -8.56
CA THR A 57 -8.66 -6.65 -9.30
C THR A 57 -7.30 -7.22 -9.66
N PHE A 58 -6.30 -6.35 -9.87
CA PHE A 58 -4.96 -6.79 -10.26
C PHE A 58 -3.91 -5.74 -9.87
N LEU A 59 -2.79 -6.23 -9.33
CA LEU A 59 -1.61 -5.41 -9.03
C LEU A 59 -0.38 -6.05 -9.67
N ASN A 60 0.37 -5.25 -10.44
CA ASN A 60 1.59 -5.71 -11.09
C ASN A 60 2.80 -5.69 -10.13
N THR A 61 3.89 -6.35 -10.53
CA THR A 61 5.11 -6.41 -9.73
C THR A 61 5.66 -5.03 -9.34
N PRO A 62 5.70 -4.02 -10.24
CA PRO A 62 6.16 -2.69 -9.85
C PRO A 62 5.33 -2.03 -8.73
N PHE A 63 4.03 -2.32 -8.64
CA PHE A 63 3.21 -1.83 -7.53
C PHE A 63 3.70 -2.41 -6.19
N TRP A 64 3.90 -3.72 -6.15
CA TRP A 64 4.41 -4.38 -4.95
C TRP A 64 5.79 -3.86 -4.55
N ALA A 65 6.67 -3.65 -5.53
CA ALA A 65 7.99 -3.08 -5.29
C ALA A 65 7.91 -1.67 -4.72
N ALA A 66 6.97 -0.85 -5.19
CA ALA A 66 6.75 0.49 -4.69
C ALA A 66 6.28 0.50 -3.23
N MET A 67 5.41 -0.45 -2.85
CA MET A 67 4.96 -0.60 -1.46
C MET A 67 6.12 -0.99 -0.54
N GLN A 68 6.95 -1.94 -0.95
CA GLN A 68 8.15 -2.31 -0.20
C GLN A 68 9.09 -1.12 -0.03
N ARG A 69 9.32 -0.36 -1.09
CA ARG A 69 10.21 0.81 -1.05
C ARG A 69 9.70 1.87 -0.08
N TYR A 70 8.40 2.13 -0.11
CA TYR A 70 7.79 3.04 0.86
C TYR A 70 8.06 2.59 2.29
N GLN A 71 7.85 1.30 2.58
CA GLN A 71 8.06 0.75 3.91
C GLN A 71 9.52 0.87 4.35
N LEU A 72 10.46 0.52 3.47
CA LEU A 72 11.89 0.59 3.79
C LEU A 72 12.35 2.02 4.04
N ASP A 73 11.95 2.96 3.20
CA ASP A 73 12.38 4.34 3.29
C ASP A 73 11.76 5.08 4.47
N GLY A 74 10.56 4.70 4.88
CA GLY A 74 9.83 5.35 5.97
C GLY A 74 10.02 4.74 7.34
N TYR A 75 10.36 3.46 7.41
CA TYR A 75 10.47 2.74 8.68
C TYR A 75 11.61 3.29 9.56
N PRO A 76 11.46 3.41 10.88
CA PRO A 76 10.27 3.08 11.68
C PRO A 76 9.28 4.23 11.89
N LYS A 77 9.55 5.43 11.39
CA LYS A 77 8.71 6.62 11.61
C LYS A 77 7.39 6.55 10.84
N SER A 78 7.41 5.96 9.66
CA SER A 78 6.23 5.74 8.84
C SER A 78 6.06 4.25 8.59
N ARG A 79 4.87 3.74 8.82
CA ARG A 79 4.55 2.33 8.62
C ARG A 79 3.40 2.20 7.66
N ILE A 80 3.39 1.12 6.90
CA ILE A 80 2.34 0.80 5.97
C ILE A 80 1.67 -0.53 6.38
N ALA A 81 0.35 -0.59 6.26
CA ALA A 81 -0.41 -1.81 6.44
C ALA A 81 -1.33 -2.01 5.24
N LEU A 82 -1.50 -3.23 4.82
CA LEU A 82 -2.41 -3.60 3.73
C LEU A 82 -3.64 -4.29 4.32
N CYS A 83 -4.79 -4.08 3.69
CA CYS A 83 -6.01 -4.79 4.05
C CYS A 83 -6.86 -5.09 2.82
N GLY A 84 -7.78 -6.04 2.98
CA GLY A 84 -8.74 -6.37 1.94
C GLY A 84 -8.18 -7.15 0.76
N LEU A 85 -7.06 -7.88 0.94
CA LEU A 85 -6.51 -8.71 -0.13
C LEU A 85 -7.39 -9.93 -0.37
N ASN A 86 -7.81 -10.14 -1.61
CA ASN A 86 -8.43 -11.40 -2.00
C ASN A 86 -7.36 -12.48 -2.14
N GLU A 87 -7.77 -13.71 -2.44
CA GLU A 87 -6.87 -14.85 -2.54
C GLU A 87 -5.77 -14.62 -3.58
N ALA A 88 -6.10 -14.09 -4.75
CA ALA A 88 -5.14 -13.83 -5.81
C ALA A 88 -4.13 -12.75 -5.42
N LEU A 89 -4.58 -11.67 -4.79
CA LEU A 89 -3.71 -10.61 -4.32
C LEU A 89 -2.80 -11.10 -3.19
N ARG A 90 -3.30 -11.94 -2.29
CA ARG A 90 -2.50 -12.52 -1.23
C ARG A 90 -1.40 -13.42 -1.78
N ALA A 91 -1.72 -14.23 -2.79
CA ALA A 91 -0.72 -15.06 -3.46
C ALA A 91 0.37 -14.20 -4.12
N ALA A 92 -0.02 -13.11 -4.79
CA ALA A 92 0.92 -12.17 -5.39
C ALA A 92 1.79 -11.48 -4.34
N PHE A 93 1.21 -11.10 -3.21
CA PHE A 93 1.94 -10.54 -2.07
C PHE A 93 3.03 -11.49 -1.59
N ASP A 94 2.70 -12.77 -1.42
CA ASP A 94 3.65 -13.78 -0.96
C ASP A 94 4.74 -14.06 -2.00
N ILE A 95 4.37 -14.20 -3.27
CA ILE A 95 5.31 -14.48 -4.37
C ILE A 95 6.31 -13.34 -4.55
N ASN A 96 5.87 -12.10 -4.40
CA ASN A 96 6.75 -10.93 -4.53
C ASN A 96 7.59 -10.67 -3.28
N GLY A 97 7.42 -11.46 -2.22
CA GLY A 97 8.18 -11.30 -0.98
C GLY A 97 7.89 -10.02 -0.23
N VAL A 98 6.72 -9.41 -0.43
CA VAL A 98 6.36 -8.12 0.15
C VAL A 98 6.27 -8.20 1.67
N GLY A 99 5.85 -9.34 2.21
CA GLY A 99 5.72 -9.56 3.65
C GLY A 99 7.00 -9.95 4.36
N LEU A 100 8.11 -10.12 3.63
CA LEU A 100 9.37 -10.51 4.25
C LEU A 100 9.96 -9.35 5.06
N GLU A 101 10.47 -9.67 6.24
CA GLU A 101 11.14 -8.71 7.09
C GLU A 101 12.49 -8.32 6.49
N SER A 102 12.77 -7.02 6.43
CA SER A 102 14.07 -6.52 5.98
C SER A 102 15.13 -6.69 7.07
N ALA A 103 16.40 -6.44 6.73
CA ALA A 103 17.49 -6.45 7.70
C ALA A 103 17.29 -5.42 8.82
N GLU A 104 16.54 -4.35 8.56
CA GLU A 104 16.21 -3.30 9.51
C GLU A 104 14.95 -3.63 10.34
N GLY A 105 14.35 -4.79 10.15
CA GLY A 105 13.12 -5.20 10.85
C GLY A 105 11.84 -4.68 10.23
N ALA A 106 11.90 -4.01 9.07
CA ALA A 106 10.72 -3.48 8.41
C ALA A 106 9.97 -4.61 7.68
N CYS A 107 8.70 -4.81 8.04
CA CYS A 107 7.82 -5.70 7.30
C CYS A 107 6.44 -5.04 7.14
N ILE A 108 5.76 -5.39 6.06
CA ILE A 108 4.42 -4.87 5.79
C ILE A 108 3.40 -5.78 6.47
N ALA A 109 2.59 -5.21 7.37
CA ALA A 109 1.53 -5.93 8.05
C ALA A 109 0.31 -6.07 7.11
N VAL A 110 -0.39 -7.19 7.23
CA VAL A 110 -1.61 -7.46 6.45
C VAL A 110 -2.76 -7.78 7.40
N TYR A 111 -3.90 -7.15 7.15
CA TYR A 111 -5.13 -7.35 7.90
C TYR A 111 -6.24 -7.80 6.96
N ASP A 112 -7.21 -8.57 7.47
CA ASP A 112 -8.29 -9.11 6.65
C ASP A 112 -9.20 -8.01 6.09
N HIS A 113 -9.47 -6.97 6.87
CA HIS A 113 -10.35 -5.89 6.48
C HIS A 113 -9.93 -4.57 7.13
N LEU A 114 -10.54 -3.47 6.65
CA LEU A 114 -10.16 -2.13 7.07
C LEU A 114 -10.32 -1.91 8.58
N GLU A 115 -11.38 -2.43 9.20
CA GLU A 115 -11.61 -2.25 10.63
C GLU A 115 -10.49 -2.86 11.47
N ALA A 116 -9.96 -4.01 11.06
CA ALA A 116 -8.85 -4.65 11.75
C ALA A 116 -7.57 -3.80 11.65
N ALA A 117 -7.30 -3.23 10.48
CA ALA A 117 -6.17 -2.33 10.28
C ALA A 117 -6.30 -1.07 11.13
N LEU A 118 -7.49 -0.46 11.16
CA LEU A 118 -7.76 0.72 11.99
C LEU A 118 -7.59 0.43 13.48
N ALA A 119 -7.98 -0.74 13.94
CA ALA A 119 -7.82 -1.14 15.34
C ALA A 119 -6.35 -1.27 15.73
N ALA A 120 -5.48 -1.58 14.78
CA ALA A 120 -4.04 -1.73 15.00
C ALA A 120 -3.27 -0.40 14.93
N ALA A 121 -3.92 0.64 14.41
CA ALA A 121 -3.28 1.94 14.22
C ALA A 121 -3.02 2.69 15.53
#